data_96941f481d7898e631127983b975ad47
#
_entry.id   96941f481d7898e631127983b975ad47
#
_cell.length_a   1.000
_cell.length_b   1.000
_cell.length_c   1.000
_cell.angle_alpha   90.00
_cell.angle_beta   90.00
_cell.angle_gamma   90.00
#
_symmetry.space_group_name_H-M   'P 1'
#
loop_
_entity.id
_entity.type
_entity.pdbx_description
1 polymer ?
#
loop_
_entity_poly.entity_id
_entity_poly.type
_entity_poly.pdbx_seq_one_letter_code
_entity_poly.pdbx_strand_id
1 'polypeptide(L)'
;MCIRGRIETAARLLRYSTMPVSDIAYQIGYASPSSLSKVFKQFYGISPNEYRNNKDHIIMKPMEVNPELDVTMEVREQQPKQVIYVRLTGAYMALAYCEAWKKLYAYVNEEKIYTGCMEYICIFHDDPKVTETKNLRTDVCFTVPVAVQPKGEIGVKEIPRGKYLVFRYKGPYSNLGAVYDTIYGHWIPESGYKISDARGYEVYLNNPGNTPPEELLTEICVPVE
;
A
#
# COMPACT_ATOMS: atom_id res chain seq x y z
N MET A 1 -15.06 -2.42 -6.29
CA MET A 1 -14.21 -1.27 -5.86
C MET A 1 -15.05 0.01 -5.85
N CYS A 2 -14.94 0.88 -4.83
CA CYS A 2 -15.70 2.14 -4.79
C CYS A 2 -15.17 3.15 -5.82
N ILE A 3 -15.98 4.18 -6.18
CA ILE A 3 -15.62 5.19 -7.19
C ILE A 3 -14.28 5.86 -6.85
N ARG A 4 -14.07 6.23 -5.59
CA ARG A 4 -12.82 6.84 -5.12
C ARG A 4 -11.62 5.92 -5.35
N GLY A 5 -11.69 4.66 -4.95
CA GLY A 5 -10.58 3.71 -5.14
C GLY A 5 -10.25 3.48 -6.62
N ARG A 6 -11.24 3.54 -7.52
CA ARG A 6 -11.01 3.49 -8.98
C ARG A 6 -10.26 4.71 -9.49
N ILE A 7 -10.63 5.91 -9.03
CA ILE A 7 -9.99 7.16 -9.45
C ILE A 7 -8.55 7.25 -8.93
N GLU A 8 -8.29 6.84 -7.69
CA GLU A 8 -6.93 6.79 -7.14
C GLU A 8 -6.06 5.76 -7.87
N THR A 9 -6.63 4.61 -8.26
CA THR A 9 -5.94 3.64 -9.12
C THR A 9 -5.62 4.23 -10.49
N ALA A 10 -6.57 4.98 -11.10
CA ALA A 10 -6.31 5.68 -12.35
C ALA A 10 -5.16 6.68 -12.22
N ALA A 11 -5.13 7.49 -11.16
CA ALA A 11 -4.07 8.46 -10.91
C ALA A 11 -2.70 7.78 -10.78
N ARG A 12 -2.63 6.66 -10.07
CA ARG A 12 -1.42 5.83 -9.96
C ARG A 12 -0.95 5.31 -11.32
N LEU A 13 -1.85 4.72 -12.12
CA LEU A 13 -1.51 4.21 -13.46
C LEU A 13 -1.10 5.33 -14.42
N LEU A 14 -1.75 6.49 -14.36
CA LEU A 14 -1.37 7.66 -15.13
C LEU A 14 0.04 8.15 -14.80
N ARG A 15 0.44 8.03 -13.53
CA ARG A 15 1.73 8.50 -13.04
C ARG A 15 2.86 7.53 -13.33
N TYR A 16 2.64 6.24 -13.12
CA TYR A 16 3.69 5.22 -13.10
C TYR A 16 3.70 4.31 -14.33
N SER A 17 2.83 4.54 -15.32
CA SER A 17 2.81 3.78 -16.55
C SER A 17 2.60 4.66 -17.79
N THR A 18 2.98 4.12 -18.95
CA THR A 18 2.71 4.70 -20.27
C THR A 18 1.37 4.24 -20.86
N MET A 19 0.59 3.47 -20.09
CA MET A 19 -0.69 2.89 -20.52
C MET A 19 -1.64 4.00 -21.03
N PRO A 20 -2.27 3.84 -22.20
CA PRO A 20 -3.25 4.79 -22.71
C PRO A 20 -4.40 5.04 -21.73
N VAL A 21 -4.93 6.25 -21.69
CA VAL A 21 -6.07 6.61 -20.82
C VAL A 21 -7.28 5.72 -21.08
N SER A 22 -7.48 5.29 -22.33
CA SER A 22 -8.53 4.33 -22.71
C SER A 22 -8.40 3.02 -21.96
N ASP A 23 -7.20 2.46 -21.93
CA ASP A 23 -6.92 1.15 -21.34
C ASP A 23 -7.03 1.22 -19.82
N ILE A 24 -6.54 2.31 -19.23
CA ILE A 24 -6.74 2.59 -17.80
C ILE A 24 -8.24 2.63 -17.47
N ALA A 25 -9.06 3.33 -18.29
CA ALA A 25 -10.49 3.44 -18.05
C ALA A 25 -11.16 2.05 -18.00
N TYR A 26 -10.88 1.21 -18.98
CA TYR A 26 -11.45 -0.14 -19.04
C TYR A 26 -10.93 -1.04 -17.92
N GLN A 27 -9.63 -0.99 -17.64
CA GLN A 27 -9.01 -1.78 -16.57
C GLN A 27 -9.62 -1.50 -15.18
N ILE A 28 -9.95 -0.24 -14.90
CA ILE A 28 -10.55 0.13 -13.60
C ILE A 28 -12.09 0.10 -13.61
N GLY A 29 -12.70 -0.45 -14.67
CA GLY A 29 -14.13 -0.73 -14.77
C GLY A 29 -15.00 0.48 -15.12
N TYR A 30 -14.48 1.43 -15.91
CA TYR A 30 -15.30 2.44 -16.58
C TYR A 30 -15.75 1.97 -17.97
N ALA A 31 -16.99 2.28 -18.33
CA ALA A 31 -17.56 1.92 -19.63
C ALA A 31 -16.93 2.68 -20.81
N SER A 32 -16.28 3.82 -20.54
CA SER A 32 -15.61 4.62 -21.57
C SER A 32 -14.52 5.53 -20.97
N PRO A 33 -13.52 5.94 -21.78
CA PRO A 33 -12.52 6.94 -21.38
C PRO A 33 -13.15 8.28 -20.99
N SER A 34 -14.24 8.67 -21.63
CA SER A 34 -14.97 9.91 -21.32
C SER A 34 -15.59 9.88 -19.93
N SER A 35 -16.14 8.72 -19.53
CA SER A 35 -16.69 8.53 -18.17
C SER A 35 -15.60 8.65 -17.11
N LEU A 36 -14.43 8.03 -17.33
CA LEU A 36 -13.27 8.21 -16.47
C LEU A 36 -12.88 9.68 -16.40
N SER A 37 -12.71 10.34 -17.57
CA SER A 37 -12.24 11.73 -17.64
C SER A 37 -13.16 12.70 -16.88
N LYS A 38 -14.47 12.49 -16.97
CA LYS A 38 -15.47 13.32 -16.26
C LYS A 38 -15.29 13.18 -14.73
N VAL A 39 -15.24 11.96 -14.23
CA VAL A 39 -15.13 11.70 -12.78
C VAL A 39 -13.74 12.09 -12.28
N PHE A 40 -12.68 11.83 -13.05
CA PHE A 40 -11.31 12.21 -12.72
C PHE A 40 -11.17 13.73 -12.59
N LYS A 41 -11.74 14.49 -13.55
CA LYS A 41 -11.74 15.97 -13.49
C LYS A 41 -12.54 16.51 -12.32
N GLN A 42 -13.64 15.87 -11.92
CA GLN A 42 -14.39 16.23 -10.72
C GLN A 42 -13.55 16.01 -9.45
N PHE A 43 -12.67 15.00 -9.44
CA PHE A 43 -11.90 14.61 -8.27
C PHE A 43 -10.59 15.40 -8.15
N TYR A 44 -9.86 15.59 -9.26
CA TYR A 44 -8.55 16.24 -9.29
C TYR A 44 -8.54 17.64 -9.90
N GLY A 45 -9.66 18.12 -10.43
CA GLY A 45 -9.78 19.44 -11.07
C GLY A 45 -9.24 19.50 -12.51
N ILE A 46 -8.48 18.50 -12.97
CA ILE A 46 -7.87 18.41 -14.30
C ILE A 46 -8.16 17.08 -14.98
N SER A 47 -7.98 17.02 -16.30
CA SER A 47 -8.18 15.79 -17.06
C SER A 47 -7.08 14.76 -16.81
N PRO A 48 -7.32 13.44 -17.10
CA PRO A 48 -6.30 12.41 -17.00
C PRO A 48 -5.03 12.72 -17.82
N ASN A 49 -5.17 13.27 -19.02
CA ASN A 49 -4.03 13.63 -19.86
C ASN A 49 -3.25 14.83 -19.30
N GLU A 50 -3.96 15.85 -18.83
CA GLU A 50 -3.32 16.99 -18.15
C GLU A 50 -2.60 16.51 -16.88
N TYR A 51 -3.20 15.61 -16.10
CA TYR A 51 -2.61 15.04 -14.90
C TYR A 51 -1.32 14.26 -15.22
N ARG A 52 -1.31 13.46 -16.30
CA ARG A 52 -0.12 12.73 -16.77
C ARG A 52 1.02 13.66 -17.17
N ASN A 53 0.68 14.74 -17.88
CA ASN A 53 1.66 15.63 -18.50
C ASN A 53 2.09 16.79 -17.59
N ASN A 54 1.26 17.14 -16.61
CA ASN A 54 1.55 18.24 -15.68
C ASN A 54 2.25 17.71 -14.43
N LYS A 55 3.60 17.68 -14.51
CA LYS A 55 4.46 17.21 -13.41
C LYS A 55 4.51 18.21 -12.24
N ASP A 56 4.03 19.43 -12.42
CA ASP A 56 4.06 20.52 -11.44
C ASP A 56 2.76 20.66 -10.63
N HIS A 57 1.81 19.76 -10.83
CA HIS A 57 0.56 19.78 -10.06
C HIS A 57 0.84 19.56 -8.57
N ILE A 58 0.30 20.41 -7.72
CA ILE A 58 0.57 20.50 -6.26
C ILE A 58 0.40 19.15 -5.52
N ILE A 59 -0.43 18.22 -6.04
CA ILE A 59 -0.63 16.89 -5.49
C ILE A 59 0.47 15.91 -5.95
N MET A 60 1.21 16.23 -7.01
CA MET A 60 2.25 15.36 -7.57
C MET A 60 3.62 15.71 -6.98
N LYS A 61 3.98 15.06 -5.87
CA LYS A 61 5.36 15.11 -5.40
C LYS A 61 6.27 14.39 -6.39
N PRO A 62 7.46 14.94 -6.70
CA PRO A 62 8.46 14.24 -7.53
C PRO A 62 8.77 12.86 -6.94
N MET A 63 9.09 11.90 -7.81
CA MET A 63 9.62 10.60 -7.36
C MET A 63 11.12 10.75 -7.06
N GLU A 64 11.54 10.20 -5.94
CA GLU A 64 12.94 10.11 -5.51
C GLU A 64 13.45 8.70 -5.77
N VAL A 65 13.72 8.40 -7.05
CA VAL A 65 14.24 7.07 -7.44
C VAL A 65 15.71 6.97 -7.04
N ASN A 66 16.05 5.99 -6.21
CA ASN A 66 17.41 5.68 -5.78
C ASN A 66 17.68 4.17 -5.89
N PRO A 67 18.27 3.69 -7.01
CA PRO A 67 18.57 2.27 -7.20
C PRO A 67 19.63 1.71 -6.25
N GLU A 68 20.40 2.55 -5.57
CA GLU A 68 21.46 2.15 -4.64
C GLU A 68 20.96 1.88 -3.20
N LEU A 69 19.64 1.92 -2.97
CA LEU A 69 19.07 1.55 -1.67
C LEU A 69 19.38 0.08 -1.35
N ASP A 70 19.64 -0.20 -0.06
CA ASP A 70 19.84 -1.58 0.42
C ASP A 70 18.51 -2.36 0.41
N VAL A 71 18.16 -2.83 -0.78
CA VAL A 71 16.93 -3.56 -1.05
C VAL A 71 17.25 -4.82 -1.85
N THR A 72 16.72 -5.94 -1.40
CA THR A 72 16.71 -7.19 -2.17
C THR A 72 15.30 -7.47 -2.65
N MET A 73 15.18 -8.05 -3.86
CA MET A 73 13.89 -8.41 -4.47
C MET A 73 13.82 -9.91 -4.71
N GLU A 74 12.68 -10.50 -4.36
CA GLU A 74 12.36 -11.88 -4.72
C GLU A 74 10.90 -12.01 -5.17
N VAL A 75 10.61 -13.08 -5.92
CA VAL A 75 9.23 -13.48 -6.26
C VAL A 75 8.78 -14.52 -5.25
N ARG A 76 7.63 -14.31 -4.61
CA ARG A 76 7.10 -15.21 -3.60
C ARG A 76 5.64 -15.55 -3.88
N GLU A 77 5.32 -16.85 -3.94
CA GLU A 77 3.94 -17.32 -3.88
C GLU A 77 3.48 -17.32 -2.42
N GLN A 78 2.45 -16.54 -2.11
CA GLN A 78 1.93 -16.46 -0.74
C GLN A 78 0.59 -17.16 -0.60
N GLN A 79 0.43 -17.86 0.52
CA GLN A 79 -0.86 -18.41 0.94
C GLN A 79 -1.73 -17.28 1.51
N PRO A 80 -3.06 -17.47 1.52
CA PRO A 80 -3.95 -16.48 2.11
C PRO A 80 -3.66 -16.33 3.61
N LYS A 81 -3.72 -15.09 4.12
CA LYS A 81 -3.48 -14.78 5.54
C LYS A 81 -4.73 -14.16 6.13
N GLN A 82 -5.27 -14.76 7.17
CA GLN A 82 -6.29 -14.11 7.99
C GLN A 82 -5.64 -13.06 8.87
N VAL A 83 -6.20 -11.85 8.87
CA VAL A 83 -5.69 -10.75 9.69
C VAL A 83 -6.81 -10.05 10.45
N ILE A 84 -6.49 -9.65 11.68
CA ILE A 84 -7.25 -8.64 12.42
C ILE A 84 -6.62 -7.28 12.16
N TYR A 85 -7.40 -6.20 12.16
CA TYR A 85 -6.86 -4.88 11.89
C TYR A 85 -7.57 -3.75 12.64
N VAL A 86 -6.82 -2.68 12.89
CA VAL A 86 -7.33 -1.34 13.26
C VAL A 86 -7.06 -0.40 12.09
N ARG A 87 -8.09 0.32 11.64
CA ARG A 87 -7.95 1.33 10.59
C ARG A 87 -7.60 2.68 11.15
N LEU A 88 -6.53 3.27 10.63
CA LEU A 88 -6.11 4.64 10.89
C LEU A 88 -6.30 5.50 9.64
N THR A 89 -6.52 6.81 9.85
CA THR A 89 -6.67 7.78 8.75
C THR A 89 -5.87 9.04 9.07
N GLY A 90 -5.10 9.54 8.10
CA GLY A 90 -4.27 10.74 8.24
C GLY A 90 -2.88 10.55 7.64
N ALA A 91 -1.96 11.49 7.95
CA ALA A 91 -0.57 11.44 7.48
C ALA A 91 0.13 10.17 7.98
N TYR A 92 0.62 9.32 7.08
CA TYR A 92 1.23 8.04 7.42
C TYR A 92 2.33 8.14 8.49
N MET A 93 3.17 9.17 8.44
CA MET A 93 4.25 9.36 9.43
C MET A 93 3.79 9.91 10.78
N ALA A 94 2.52 10.33 10.91
CA ALA A 94 1.97 10.94 12.12
C ALA A 94 0.83 10.13 12.76
N LEU A 95 0.56 8.93 12.25
CA LEU A 95 -0.50 8.08 12.77
C LEU A 95 -0.14 7.45 14.11
N ALA A 96 -1.15 7.18 14.93
CA ALA A 96 -0.99 6.58 16.25
C ALA A 96 -0.79 5.05 16.17
N TYR A 97 0.25 4.59 15.49
CA TYR A 97 0.55 3.17 15.31
C TYR A 97 0.66 2.42 16.63
N CYS A 98 1.35 3.00 17.62
CA CYS A 98 1.51 2.36 18.93
C CYS A 98 0.16 2.05 19.60
N GLU A 99 -0.82 2.95 19.49
CA GLU A 99 -2.15 2.72 20.06
C GLU A 99 -2.91 1.64 19.28
N ALA A 100 -2.77 1.61 17.96
CA ALA A 100 -3.36 0.55 17.14
C ALA A 100 -2.78 -0.82 17.49
N TRP A 101 -1.44 -0.94 17.63
CA TRP A 101 -0.79 -2.16 18.07
C TRP A 101 -1.26 -2.60 19.45
N LYS A 102 -1.39 -1.69 20.43
CA LYS A 102 -1.91 -2.00 21.78
C LYS A 102 -3.34 -2.57 21.73
N LYS A 103 -4.22 -2.01 20.89
CA LYS A 103 -5.59 -2.51 20.70
C LYS A 103 -5.60 -3.94 20.14
N LEU A 104 -4.77 -4.21 19.13
CA LEU A 104 -4.62 -5.53 18.56
C LEU A 104 -4.08 -6.54 19.58
N TYR A 105 -3.07 -6.18 20.38
CA TYR A 105 -2.57 -7.02 21.46
C TYR A 105 -3.64 -7.31 22.52
N ALA A 106 -4.42 -6.30 22.90
CA ALA A 106 -5.48 -6.49 23.88
C ALA A 106 -6.52 -7.50 23.37
N TYR A 107 -6.94 -7.38 22.10
CA TYR A 107 -7.84 -8.33 21.46
C TYR A 107 -7.28 -9.75 21.42
N VAL A 108 -6.04 -9.91 20.97
CA VAL A 108 -5.38 -11.22 20.89
C VAL A 108 -5.29 -11.90 22.25
N ASN A 109 -4.97 -11.15 23.30
CA ASN A 109 -4.91 -11.65 24.67
C ASN A 109 -6.29 -12.03 25.21
N GLU A 110 -7.30 -11.21 24.97
CA GLU A 110 -8.69 -11.46 25.41
C GLU A 110 -9.25 -12.73 24.74
N GLU A 111 -9.05 -12.87 23.43
CA GLU A 111 -9.50 -14.03 22.67
C GLU A 111 -8.58 -15.27 22.83
N LYS A 112 -7.44 -15.12 23.53
CA LYS A 112 -6.45 -16.20 23.79
C LYS A 112 -5.91 -16.85 22.52
N ILE A 113 -5.70 -16.05 21.46
CA ILE A 113 -5.25 -16.51 20.14
C ILE A 113 -3.79 -16.16 19.84
N TYR A 114 -3.04 -15.73 20.86
CA TYR A 114 -1.62 -15.39 20.70
C TYR A 114 -0.81 -16.62 20.27
N THR A 115 -0.06 -16.45 19.15
CA THR A 115 0.96 -17.40 18.71
C THR A 115 2.27 -16.65 18.54
N GLY A 116 3.40 -17.28 18.86
CA GLY A 116 4.74 -16.66 18.71
C GLY A 116 5.13 -16.33 17.25
N CYS A 117 4.28 -16.65 16.28
CA CYS A 117 4.53 -16.47 14.83
C CYS A 117 3.63 -15.42 14.17
N MET A 118 3.05 -14.50 14.93
CA MET A 118 2.19 -13.45 14.38
C MET A 118 3.03 -12.43 13.62
N GLU A 119 2.63 -12.10 12.40
CA GLU A 119 3.27 -11.08 11.59
C GLU A 119 2.66 -9.71 11.89
N TYR A 120 3.53 -8.70 11.93
CA TYR A 120 3.19 -7.28 12.05
C TYR A 120 3.06 -6.70 10.64
N ILE A 121 1.85 -6.33 10.24
CA ILE A 121 1.56 -5.92 8.86
C ILE A 121 0.90 -4.54 8.86
N CYS A 122 1.28 -3.68 7.91
CA CYS A 122 0.49 -2.50 7.54
C CYS A 122 0.05 -2.59 6.07
N ILE A 123 -1.23 -2.33 5.83
CA ILE A 123 -1.79 -2.23 4.48
C ILE A 123 -2.10 -0.77 4.20
N PHE A 124 -1.35 -0.16 3.30
CA PHE A 124 -1.55 1.22 2.86
C PHE A 124 -2.53 1.24 1.68
N HIS A 125 -3.67 1.90 1.87
CA HIS A 125 -4.74 1.88 0.88
C HIS A 125 -4.60 2.95 -0.18
N ASP A 126 -3.83 4.00 0.09
CA ASP A 126 -3.82 5.22 -0.71
C ASP A 126 -2.38 5.66 -0.99
N ASP A 127 -2.14 6.19 -2.19
CA ASP A 127 -0.85 6.79 -2.54
C ASP A 127 -0.82 8.23 -1.99
N PRO A 128 0.15 8.58 -1.10
CA PRO A 128 0.26 9.91 -0.53
C PRO A 128 0.64 10.99 -1.55
N LYS A 129 1.01 10.61 -2.77
CA LYS A 129 1.32 11.54 -3.87
C LYS A 129 0.09 11.97 -4.66
N VAL A 130 -1.00 11.22 -4.55
CA VAL A 130 -2.25 11.45 -5.29
C VAL A 130 -3.48 11.60 -4.40
N THR A 131 -3.35 11.30 -3.10
CA THR A 131 -4.44 11.39 -2.12
C THR A 131 -4.12 12.48 -1.09
N GLU A 132 -5.12 13.32 -0.77
CA GLU A 132 -4.96 14.31 0.30
C GLU A 132 -4.62 13.63 1.62
N THR A 133 -3.67 14.20 2.36
CA THR A 133 -3.12 13.64 3.61
C THR A 133 -4.20 13.24 4.62
N LYS A 134 -5.23 14.07 4.81
CA LYS A 134 -6.34 13.80 5.74
C LYS A 134 -7.19 12.56 5.38
N ASN A 135 -7.04 12.08 4.13
CA ASN A 135 -7.82 10.98 3.58
C ASN A 135 -7.00 9.70 3.41
N LEU A 136 -5.71 9.72 3.72
CA LEU A 136 -4.84 8.54 3.66
C LEU A 136 -5.29 7.52 4.71
N ARG A 137 -5.39 6.26 4.30
CA ARG A 137 -5.85 5.15 5.15
C ARG A 137 -4.79 4.08 5.23
N THR A 138 -4.57 3.57 6.44
CA THR A 138 -3.78 2.36 6.65
C THR A 138 -4.50 1.43 7.60
N ASP A 139 -4.38 0.13 7.38
CA ASP A 139 -4.80 -0.89 8.32
C ASP A 139 -3.56 -1.47 8.99
N VAL A 140 -3.48 -1.30 10.29
CA VAL A 140 -2.48 -1.92 11.16
C VAL A 140 -3.00 -3.32 11.51
N CYS A 141 -2.24 -4.37 11.20
CA CYS A 141 -2.75 -5.74 11.20
C CYS A 141 -1.85 -6.71 11.95
N PHE A 142 -2.46 -7.70 12.62
CA PHE A 142 -1.80 -8.96 13.00
C PHE A 142 -2.35 -10.12 12.19
N THR A 143 -1.48 -11.05 11.77
CA THR A 143 -1.94 -12.35 11.29
C THR A 143 -2.52 -13.16 12.45
N VAL A 144 -3.58 -13.92 12.18
CA VAL A 144 -4.20 -14.80 13.17
C VAL A 144 -4.31 -16.23 12.60
N PRO A 145 -4.06 -17.27 13.41
CA PRO A 145 -4.01 -18.66 12.95
C PRO A 145 -5.40 -19.28 12.76
N VAL A 146 -6.44 -18.61 13.26
CA VAL A 146 -7.83 -19.12 13.28
C VAL A 146 -8.79 -18.02 12.84
N ALA A 147 -9.96 -18.43 12.37
CA ALA A 147 -11.03 -17.48 12.09
C ALA A 147 -11.54 -16.86 13.38
N VAL A 148 -11.64 -15.53 13.37
CA VAL A 148 -12.09 -14.72 14.50
C VAL A 148 -13.21 -13.79 14.09
N GLN A 149 -13.93 -13.22 15.06
CA GLN A 149 -15.01 -12.27 14.80
C GLN A 149 -14.56 -10.83 15.02
N PRO A 150 -15.04 -9.87 14.21
CA PRO A 150 -14.78 -8.46 14.46
C PRO A 150 -15.39 -8.01 15.79
N LYS A 151 -14.72 -7.08 16.49
CA LYS A 151 -15.16 -6.59 17.80
C LYS A 151 -14.76 -5.11 17.98
N GLY A 152 -15.72 -4.24 18.18
CA GLY A 152 -15.48 -2.81 18.37
C GLY A 152 -14.77 -2.21 17.14
N GLU A 153 -13.58 -1.66 17.34
CA GLU A 153 -12.75 -1.09 16.26
C GLU A 153 -11.90 -2.14 15.52
N ILE A 154 -11.88 -3.39 16.01
CA ILE A 154 -11.15 -4.48 15.40
C ILE A 154 -11.95 -5.07 14.25
N GLY A 155 -11.45 -4.90 13.04
CA GLY A 155 -11.96 -5.56 11.85
C GLY A 155 -11.21 -6.87 11.54
N VAL A 156 -11.81 -7.69 10.70
CA VAL A 156 -11.24 -8.96 10.22
C VAL A 156 -11.26 -8.96 8.70
N LYS A 157 -10.20 -9.43 8.08
CA LYS A 157 -10.12 -9.62 6.62
C LYS A 157 -9.08 -10.64 6.24
N GLU A 158 -9.05 -10.98 4.97
CA GLU A 158 -8.05 -11.84 4.37
C GLU A 158 -7.12 -11.04 3.46
N ILE A 159 -5.81 -11.27 3.56
CA ILE A 159 -4.83 -10.94 2.53
C ILE A 159 -4.87 -12.13 1.55
N PRO A 160 -5.20 -11.90 0.26
CA PRO A 160 -5.43 -12.99 -0.66
C PRO A 160 -4.14 -13.76 -0.98
N ARG A 161 -4.30 -15.05 -1.33
CA ARG A 161 -3.21 -15.79 -1.97
C ARG A 161 -2.81 -15.14 -3.29
N GLY A 162 -1.56 -15.30 -3.67
CA GLY A 162 -1.09 -14.80 -4.97
C GLY A 162 0.41 -14.74 -5.07
N LYS A 163 0.85 -14.27 -6.23
CA LYS A 163 2.25 -13.99 -6.50
C LYS A 163 2.56 -12.56 -6.08
N TYR A 164 3.66 -12.39 -5.36
CA TYR A 164 4.11 -11.09 -4.87
C TYR A 164 5.57 -10.87 -5.24
N LEU A 165 5.91 -9.66 -5.69
CA LEU A 165 7.26 -9.16 -5.61
C LEU A 165 7.48 -8.67 -4.18
N VAL A 166 8.43 -9.26 -3.49
CA VAL A 166 8.78 -8.93 -2.11
C VAL A 166 10.10 -8.19 -2.11
N PHE A 167 10.05 -6.92 -1.72
CA PHE A 167 11.21 -6.05 -1.59
C PHE A 167 11.59 -5.97 -0.12
N ARG A 168 12.72 -6.56 0.26
CA ARG A 168 13.24 -6.47 1.63
C ARG A 168 14.19 -5.29 1.71
N TYR A 169 13.75 -4.30 2.46
CA TYR A 169 14.49 -3.06 2.73
C TYR A 169 15.12 -3.10 4.12
N LYS A 170 16.38 -2.70 4.21
CA LYS A 170 17.08 -2.42 5.47
C LYS A 170 17.29 -0.92 5.61
N GLY A 171 16.76 -0.33 6.69
CA GLY A 171 16.92 1.09 6.97
C GLY A 171 15.74 1.73 7.67
N PRO A 172 15.84 3.05 7.95
CA PRO A 172 14.83 3.78 8.70
C PRO A 172 13.50 3.94 7.93
N TYR A 173 12.39 3.92 8.65
CA TYR A 173 11.05 4.13 8.07
C TYR A 173 10.88 5.48 7.38
N SER A 174 11.67 6.50 7.76
CA SER A 174 11.67 7.81 7.09
C SER A 174 12.01 7.73 5.61
N ASN A 175 12.75 6.70 5.19
CA ASN A 175 13.17 6.50 3.81
C ASN A 175 12.19 5.66 2.98
N LEU A 176 11.15 5.09 3.59
CA LEU A 176 10.18 4.24 2.87
C LEU A 176 9.53 4.96 1.69
N GLY A 177 9.36 6.28 1.76
CA GLY A 177 8.88 7.07 0.63
C GLY A 177 9.76 6.90 -0.63
N ALA A 178 11.08 7.05 -0.49
CA ALA A 178 12.04 6.87 -1.58
C ALA A 178 12.12 5.39 -2.02
N VAL A 179 11.98 4.45 -1.08
CA VAL A 179 11.90 3.01 -1.40
C VAL A 179 10.70 2.72 -2.29
N TYR A 180 9.51 3.21 -1.94
CA TYR A 180 8.31 3.08 -2.76
C TYR A 180 8.47 3.73 -4.14
N ASP A 181 9.08 4.92 -4.20
CA ASP A 181 9.35 5.59 -5.46
C ASP A 181 10.25 4.75 -6.37
N THR A 182 11.27 4.12 -5.78
CA THR A 182 12.19 3.26 -6.53
C THR A 182 11.53 1.95 -6.96
N ILE A 183 10.72 1.34 -6.09
CA ILE A 183 9.94 0.14 -6.42
C ILE A 183 9.06 0.39 -7.65
N TYR A 184 8.25 1.45 -7.62
CA TYR A 184 7.28 1.73 -8.69
C TYR A 184 7.88 2.45 -9.89
N GLY A 185 8.94 3.23 -9.72
CA GLY A 185 9.58 4.00 -10.78
C GLY A 185 10.71 3.28 -11.51
N HIS A 186 11.27 2.24 -10.92
CA HIS A 186 12.44 1.54 -11.47
C HIS A 186 12.28 0.02 -11.43
N TRP A 187 12.25 -0.61 -10.26
CA TRP A 187 12.35 -2.08 -10.18
C TRP A 187 11.15 -2.82 -10.76
N ILE A 188 9.91 -2.37 -10.53
CA ILE A 188 8.73 -3.03 -11.14
C ILE A 188 8.73 -2.89 -12.66
N PRO A 189 8.95 -1.70 -13.26
CA PRO A 189 9.06 -1.57 -14.72
C PRO A 189 10.11 -2.48 -15.35
N GLU A 190 11.23 -2.72 -14.68
CA GLU A 190 12.32 -3.58 -15.17
C GLU A 190 12.09 -5.07 -14.89
N SER A 191 11.25 -5.42 -13.95
CA SER A 191 10.97 -6.80 -13.55
C SER A 191 10.20 -7.62 -14.60
N GLY A 192 9.51 -6.96 -15.51
CA GLY A 192 8.61 -7.58 -16.49
C GLY A 192 7.26 -8.04 -15.91
N TYR A 193 7.02 -7.90 -14.60
CA TYR A 193 5.75 -8.24 -13.96
C TYR A 193 4.73 -7.10 -14.05
N LYS A 194 3.46 -7.47 -14.10
CA LYS A 194 2.34 -6.53 -14.02
C LYS A 194 1.78 -6.49 -12.62
N ILE A 195 1.52 -5.29 -12.10
CA ILE A 195 0.87 -5.12 -10.80
C ILE A 195 -0.58 -5.60 -10.89
N SER A 196 -0.99 -6.46 -9.96
CA SER A 196 -2.37 -6.92 -9.86
C SER A 196 -3.27 -5.91 -9.12
N ASP A 197 -4.58 -6.13 -9.15
CA ASP A 197 -5.56 -5.28 -8.45
C ASP A 197 -5.59 -5.47 -6.93
N ALA A 198 -4.90 -6.50 -6.40
CA ALA A 198 -4.79 -6.73 -4.96
C ALA A 198 -4.01 -5.59 -4.28
N ARG A 199 -4.13 -5.49 -2.95
CA ARG A 199 -3.40 -4.46 -2.19
C ARG A 199 -2.04 -4.99 -1.78
N GLY A 200 -1.01 -4.15 -1.99
CA GLY A 200 0.29 -4.36 -1.39
C GLY A 200 0.26 -4.10 0.12
N TYR A 201 1.25 -4.62 0.82
CA TYR A 201 1.38 -4.46 2.26
C TYR A 201 2.84 -4.51 2.70
N GLU A 202 3.11 -3.98 3.88
CA GLU A 202 4.40 -4.07 4.55
C GLU A 202 4.36 -5.11 5.66
N VAL A 203 5.46 -5.86 5.84
CA VAL A 203 5.70 -6.74 6.98
C VAL A 203 6.92 -6.22 7.74
N TYR A 204 6.77 -5.96 9.03
CA TYR A 204 7.85 -5.50 9.89
C TYR A 204 8.52 -6.69 10.56
N LEU A 205 9.78 -6.95 10.19
CA LEU A 205 10.50 -8.16 10.60
C LEU A 205 11.20 -8.02 11.97
N ASN A 206 11.41 -6.79 12.42
CA ASN A 206 11.99 -6.50 13.74
C ASN A 206 11.30 -5.30 14.40
N ASN A 207 11.57 -5.11 15.68
CA ASN A 207 10.85 -4.13 16.49
C ASN A 207 11.65 -2.83 16.60
N PRO A 208 11.09 -1.67 16.18
CA PRO A 208 11.76 -0.37 16.27
C PRO A 208 12.04 0.10 17.71
N GLY A 209 11.42 -0.52 18.72
CA GLY A 209 11.68 -0.22 20.12
C GLY A 209 13.01 -0.73 20.65
N ASN A 210 13.65 -1.70 19.96
CA ASN A 210 14.91 -2.32 20.37
C ASN A 210 15.90 -2.51 19.22
N THR A 211 15.58 -1.98 18.01
CA THR A 211 16.43 -2.06 16.82
C THR A 211 16.79 -0.64 16.36
N PRO A 212 18.09 -0.34 16.14
CA PRO A 212 18.49 0.94 15.55
C PRO A 212 17.78 1.20 14.21
N PRO A 213 17.45 2.46 13.87
CA PRO A 213 16.73 2.77 12.63
C PRO A 213 17.37 2.21 11.36
N GLU A 214 18.70 2.22 11.28
CA GLU A 214 19.47 1.73 10.13
C GLU A 214 19.46 0.20 10.00
N GLU A 215 19.04 -0.52 11.04
CA GLU A 215 18.95 -1.97 11.07
C GLU A 215 17.51 -2.49 11.00
N LEU A 216 16.53 -1.58 10.87
CA LEU A 216 15.13 -1.97 10.69
C LEU A 216 14.97 -2.74 9.38
N LEU A 217 14.19 -3.81 9.45
CA LEU A 217 13.90 -4.68 8.31
C LEU A 217 12.41 -4.63 7.99
N THR A 218 12.09 -4.22 6.76
CA THR A 218 10.72 -4.16 6.25
C THR A 218 10.63 -4.93 4.95
N GLU A 219 9.69 -5.84 4.83
CA GLU A 219 9.29 -6.42 3.54
C GLU A 219 8.12 -5.63 2.96
N ILE A 220 8.27 -5.15 1.73
CA ILE A 220 7.20 -4.50 0.96
C ILE A 220 6.72 -5.52 -0.07
N CYS A 221 5.49 -5.99 0.11
CA CYS A 221 4.88 -7.03 -0.72
C CYS A 221 3.96 -6.39 -1.76
N VAL A 222 4.37 -6.42 -3.03
CA VAL A 222 3.59 -5.89 -4.16
C VAL A 222 2.97 -7.04 -4.93
N PRO A 223 1.63 -7.14 -5.00
CA PRO A 223 0.96 -8.22 -5.71
C PRO A 223 1.12 -8.05 -7.22
N VAL A 224 1.44 -9.17 -7.92
CA VAL A 224 1.68 -9.21 -9.37
C VAL A 224 0.91 -10.36 -10.03
N GLU A 225 0.75 -10.23 -11.36
CA GLU A 225 0.15 -11.27 -12.21
C GLU A 225 1.19 -12.31 -12.68
#